data_a51ddee8c5a9602523ea383b1dfa49de
#
_entry.id   a51ddee8c5a9602523ea383b1dfa49de
#
_cell.length_a   1.000
_cell.length_b   1.000
_cell.length_c   1.000
_cell.angle_alpha   90.00
_cell.angle_beta   90.00
_cell.angle_gamma   90.00
#
_symmetry.space_group_name_H-M   'P 1'
#
loop_
_entity.id
_entity.type
_entity.pdbx_description
1 polymer ?
#
loop_
_entity_poly.entity_id
_entity_poly.type
_entity_poly.pdbx_seq_one_letter_code
_entity_poly.pdbx_strand_id
1 'polypeptide(L)'
;MSVILTQTDTTVGFLSQNEIKLQEIKSRTSKKPFIKVYINFKSFKKDKNRVPNTQKSKVRHSQKTTFIVKETAFRVVQHRLDSTLLNAKWYYSTSANEASKKFDRVFCEEKTDIIIEDKELLHEGLSSSLLKINAKKTRKLR
;
A
#
# COMPACT_ATOMS: atom_id res chain seq x y z
N MET A 1 7.11 -14.02 8.68
CA MET A 1 6.08 -12.99 8.45
C MET A 1 5.20 -13.36 7.28
N SER A 2 3.90 -13.20 7.46
CA SER A 2 2.91 -13.65 6.49
C SER A 2 2.71 -12.67 5.34
N VAL A 3 2.36 -13.21 4.18
CA VAL A 3 1.84 -12.43 3.06
C VAL A 3 0.32 -12.54 3.08
N ILE A 4 -0.34 -11.41 3.05
CA ILE A 4 -1.80 -11.28 3.14
C ILE A 4 -2.35 -10.85 1.79
N LEU A 5 -3.35 -11.58 1.29
CA LEU A 5 -4.13 -11.19 0.13
C LEU A 5 -5.41 -10.53 0.62
N THR A 6 -5.63 -9.28 0.27
CA THR A 6 -6.82 -8.54 0.70
C THR A 6 -7.19 -7.44 -0.29
N GLN A 7 -8.46 -7.05 -0.26
CA GLN A 7 -8.91 -5.86 -0.98
C GLN A 7 -8.43 -4.62 -0.24
N THR A 8 -7.78 -3.72 -0.96
CA THR A 8 -7.37 -2.42 -0.42
C THR A 8 -8.35 -1.32 -0.87
N ASP A 9 -8.09 -0.11 -0.48
CA ASP A 9 -8.90 1.05 -0.92
C ASP A 9 -8.72 1.39 -2.41
N THR A 10 -7.77 0.77 -3.09
CA THR A 10 -7.54 0.95 -4.53
C THR A 10 -7.79 -0.33 -5.31
N THR A 11 -6.93 -1.32 -5.17
CA THR A 11 -7.06 -2.59 -5.87
C THR A 11 -6.76 -3.74 -4.91
N VAL A 12 -7.12 -4.96 -5.28
CA VAL A 12 -6.71 -6.14 -4.53
C VAL A 12 -5.19 -6.18 -4.42
N GLY A 13 -4.66 -6.43 -3.22
CA GLY A 13 -3.24 -6.29 -2.94
C GLY A 13 -2.64 -7.41 -2.12
N PHE A 14 -1.32 -7.57 -2.27
CA PHE A 14 -0.48 -8.32 -1.34
C PHE A 14 0.05 -7.36 -0.28
N LEU A 15 -0.11 -7.72 0.98
CA LEU A 15 0.43 -6.98 2.11
C LEU A 15 1.38 -7.86 2.90
N SER A 16 2.55 -7.35 3.26
CA SER A 16 3.50 -8.03 4.13
C SER A 16 4.44 -7.04 4.79
N GLN A 17 4.91 -7.37 5.98
CA GLN A 17 6.04 -6.66 6.58
C GLN A 17 7.39 -7.18 6.07
N ASN A 18 7.39 -8.28 5.31
CA ASN A 18 8.59 -8.84 4.73
C ASN A 18 8.69 -8.47 3.23
N GLU A 19 9.50 -7.47 2.95
CA GLU A 19 9.71 -6.97 1.60
C GLU A 19 10.29 -8.04 0.66
N ILE A 20 11.14 -8.92 1.17
CA ILE A 20 11.79 -9.98 0.38
C ILE A 20 10.75 -10.94 -0.18
N LYS A 21 9.76 -11.33 0.62
CA LYS A 21 8.67 -12.19 0.16
C LYS A 21 7.86 -11.56 -0.96
N LEU A 22 7.57 -10.25 -0.85
CA LEU A 22 6.87 -9.53 -1.91
C LEU A 22 7.70 -9.43 -3.18
N GLN A 23 9.01 -9.23 -3.07
CA GLN A 23 9.92 -9.23 -4.21
C GLN A 23 9.90 -10.57 -4.94
N GLU A 24 9.94 -11.67 -4.20
CA GLU A 24 9.88 -13.02 -4.76
C GLU A 24 8.58 -13.24 -5.53
N ILE A 25 7.43 -12.87 -4.97
CA ILE A 25 6.13 -13.02 -5.62
C ILE A 25 6.07 -12.20 -6.91
N LYS A 26 6.56 -10.98 -6.89
CA LYS A 26 6.53 -10.06 -8.04
C LYS A 26 7.67 -10.32 -9.02
N SER A 27 8.59 -11.21 -8.72
CA SER A 27 9.78 -11.48 -9.55
C SER A 27 10.52 -10.21 -9.94
N ARG A 28 10.60 -9.24 -9.02
CA ARG A 28 11.25 -7.96 -9.28
C ARG A 28 12.76 -8.11 -9.31
N THR A 29 13.35 -7.78 -10.43
CA THR A 29 14.80 -7.67 -10.58
C THR A 29 15.33 -6.30 -10.19
N SER A 30 14.45 -5.28 -10.16
CA SER A 30 14.81 -3.91 -9.79
C SER A 30 14.70 -3.72 -8.27
N LYS A 31 15.60 -2.88 -7.74
CA LYS A 31 15.59 -2.49 -6.32
C LYS A 31 14.51 -1.43 -6.00
N LYS A 32 13.46 -1.35 -6.81
CA LYS A 32 12.38 -0.39 -6.57
C LYS A 32 11.65 -0.73 -5.28
N PRO A 33 11.61 0.15 -4.28
CA PRO A 33 10.96 -0.13 -3.02
C PRO A 33 9.44 -0.26 -3.18
N PHE A 34 8.82 -1.06 -2.31
CA PHE A 34 7.38 -1.13 -2.23
C PHE A 34 6.83 0.06 -1.45
N ILE A 35 5.56 0.40 -1.71
CA ILE A 35 4.85 1.43 -0.99
C ILE A 35 4.55 0.91 0.42
N LYS A 36 4.81 1.75 1.42
CA LYS A 36 4.48 1.44 2.81
C LYS A 36 3.12 2.03 3.15
N VAL A 37 2.18 1.18 3.53
CA VAL A 37 0.81 1.55 3.83
C VAL A 37 0.60 1.58 5.34
N TYR A 38 0.10 2.70 5.86
CA TYR A 38 -0.23 2.89 7.27
C TYR A 38 -1.73 2.84 7.47
N ILE A 39 -2.18 2.19 8.53
CA ILE A 39 -3.61 2.02 8.81
C ILE A 39 -4.30 3.32 9.23
N ASN A 40 -3.54 4.31 9.72
CA ASN A 40 -4.02 5.65 10.04
C ASN A 40 -2.86 6.64 10.14
N PHE A 41 -3.18 7.93 10.23
CA PHE A 41 -2.18 8.99 10.33
C PHE A 41 -1.37 8.93 11.62
N LYS A 42 -2.00 8.50 12.72
CA LYS A 42 -1.31 8.33 14.01
C LYS A 42 -0.18 7.31 13.90
N SER A 43 -0.42 6.17 13.25
CA SER A 43 0.59 5.14 13.02
C SER A 43 1.71 5.65 12.13
N PHE A 44 1.37 6.42 11.11
CA PHE A 44 2.34 7.08 10.25
C PHE A 44 3.29 7.99 11.04
N LYS A 45 2.75 8.82 11.92
CA LYS A 45 3.56 9.71 12.76
C LYS A 45 4.46 8.94 13.74
N LYS A 46 3.95 7.88 14.33
CA LYS A 46 4.70 7.04 15.29
C LYS A 46 5.93 6.37 14.67
N ASP A 47 5.90 6.09 13.39
CA ASP A 47 7.02 5.46 12.68
C ASP A 47 8.10 6.49 12.27
N LYS A 48 8.18 7.60 12.98
CA LYS A 48 9.17 8.68 12.79
C LYS A 48 9.18 9.28 11.38
N ASN A 49 8.10 9.11 10.63
CA ASN A 49 7.98 9.75 9.33
C ASN A 49 7.69 11.23 9.48
N ARG A 50 8.25 12.00 8.57
CA ARG A 50 8.07 13.44 8.58
C ARG A 50 7.52 13.91 7.24
N VAL A 51 6.49 14.74 7.34
CA VAL A 51 5.90 15.43 6.21
C VAL A 51 6.03 16.93 6.49
N PRO A 52 6.35 17.74 5.47
CA PRO A 52 6.35 19.19 5.65
C PRO A 52 5.04 19.69 6.27
N ASN A 53 5.14 20.61 7.21
CA ASN A 53 3.96 21.12 7.92
C ASN A 53 2.85 21.62 6.99
N THR A 54 3.23 22.24 5.87
CA THR A 54 2.30 22.74 4.86
C THR A 54 1.52 21.64 4.16
N GLN A 55 1.99 20.40 4.19
CA GLN A 55 1.38 19.25 3.49
C GLN A 55 0.66 18.27 4.42
N LYS A 56 0.74 18.44 5.75
CA LYS A 56 0.17 17.48 6.71
C LYS A 56 -1.34 17.29 6.52
N SER A 57 -2.08 18.38 6.33
CA SER A 57 -3.54 18.28 6.12
C SER A 57 -3.87 17.51 4.86
N LYS A 58 -3.14 17.73 3.78
CA LYS A 58 -3.31 17.01 2.52
C LYS A 58 -3.09 15.51 2.71
N VAL A 59 -2.01 15.12 3.35
CA VAL A 59 -1.69 13.70 3.62
C VAL A 59 -2.77 13.07 4.49
N ARG A 60 -3.20 13.78 5.53
CA ARG A 60 -4.17 13.29 6.49
C ARG A 60 -5.56 13.06 5.89
N HIS A 61 -5.99 13.88 4.93
CA HIS A 61 -7.36 13.87 4.41
C HIS A 61 -7.49 13.31 2.98
N SER A 62 -6.40 13.05 2.28
CA SER A 62 -6.45 12.49 0.93
C SER A 62 -6.84 11.02 0.96
N GLN A 63 -7.62 10.63 -0.05
CA GLN A 63 -8.05 9.25 -0.23
C GLN A 63 -7.40 8.66 -1.48
N LYS A 64 -7.12 7.36 -1.46
CA LYS A 64 -6.58 6.61 -2.62
C LYS A 64 -5.35 7.28 -3.22
N THR A 65 -4.49 7.85 -2.36
CA THR A 65 -3.34 8.62 -2.80
C THR A 65 -2.06 8.11 -2.16
N THR A 66 -1.04 7.93 -2.98
CA THR A 66 0.33 7.63 -2.55
C THR A 66 1.13 8.91 -2.60
N PHE A 67 1.83 9.21 -1.52
CA PHE A 67 2.70 10.39 -1.43
C PHE A 67 4.16 9.97 -1.49
N ILE A 68 4.96 10.79 -2.17
CA ILE A 68 6.41 10.65 -2.17
C ILE A 68 6.97 11.90 -1.50
N VAL A 69 7.70 11.69 -0.40
CA VAL A 69 8.46 12.74 0.28
C VAL A 69 9.93 12.35 0.19
N LYS A 70 10.71 13.19 -0.47
CA LYS A 70 12.08 12.84 -0.88
C LYS A 70 12.00 11.56 -1.73
N GLU A 71 12.59 10.46 -1.34
CA GLU A 71 12.57 9.21 -2.12
C GLU A 71 11.69 8.12 -1.49
N THR A 72 10.89 8.48 -0.48
CA THR A 72 10.06 7.53 0.26
C THR A 72 8.61 7.63 -0.16
N ALA A 73 8.05 6.51 -0.64
CA ALA A 73 6.64 6.42 -1.03
C ALA A 73 5.83 5.77 0.09
N PHE A 74 4.71 6.39 0.45
CA PHE A 74 3.82 5.88 1.48
C PHE A 74 2.36 6.22 1.20
N ARG A 75 1.46 5.48 1.85
CA ARG A 75 0.02 5.77 1.87
C ARG A 75 -0.48 5.73 3.30
N VAL A 76 -1.43 6.63 3.59
CA VAL A 76 -2.22 6.57 4.82
C VAL A 76 -3.65 6.23 4.43
N VAL A 77 -4.14 5.09 4.89
CA VAL A 77 -5.47 4.62 4.52
C VAL A 77 -6.53 5.34 5.35
N GLN A 78 -7.55 5.87 4.69
CA GLN A 78 -8.66 6.55 5.34
C GLN A 78 -9.84 5.62 5.63
N HIS A 79 -9.95 4.54 4.86
CA HIS A 79 -10.96 3.51 5.04
C HIS A 79 -10.36 2.24 5.62
N ARG A 80 -11.15 1.54 6.40
CA ARG A 80 -10.78 0.26 7.00
C ARG A 80 -10.19 -0.71 5.99
N LEU A 81 -8.90 -0.90 6.08
CA LEU A 81 -8.41 -2.26 6.10
C LEU A 81 -8.94 -2.84 7.40
N ASP A 82 -9.52 -4.01 7.39
CA ASP A 82 -10.09 -4.54 8.63
C ASP A 82 -8.98 -4.71 9.67
N SER A 83 -8.73 -3.64 10.43
CA SER A 83 -7.63 -3.56 11.37
C SER A 83 -7.75 -4.56 12.51
N THR A 84 -8.94 -5.16 12.67
CA THR A 84 -9.12 -6.24 13.64
C THR A 84 -8.46 -7.53 13.17
N LEU A 85 -8.29 -7.70 11.86
CA LEU A 85 -7.66 -8.87 11.26
C LEU A 85 -6.20 -8.62 10.90
N LEU A 86 -5.77 -7.37 10.83
CA LEU A 86 -4.41 -6.97 10.52
C LEU A 86 -3.69 -6.60 11.81
N ASN A 87 -2.74 -7.41 12.24
CA ASN A 87 -2.07 -7.26 13.53
C ASN A 87 -1.00 -6.16 13.56
N ALA A 88 -0.72 -5.50 12.45
CA ALA A 88 0.33 -4.50 12.36
C ALA A 88 -0.21 -3.11 12.01
N LYS A 89 0.57 -2.08 12.35
CA LYS A 89 0.24 -0.68 12.09
C LYS A 89 0.56 -0.24 10.66
N TRP A 90 1.37 -1.03 9.98
CA TRP A 90 1.80 -0.76 8.61
C TRP A 90 2.14 -2.06 7.88
N TYR A 91 2.09 -2.00 6.55
CA TYR A 91 2.53 -3.09 5.67
C TYR A 91 3.18 -2.52 4.43
N TYR A 92 4.15 -3.24 3.85
CA TYR A 92 4.50 -3.05 2.46
C TYR A 92 3.35 -3.56 1.60
N SER A 93 3.05 -2.88 0.52
CA SER A 93 1.91 -3.19 -0.35
C SER A 93 2.31 -3.18 -1.82
N THR A 94 1.75 -4.12 -2.56
CA THR A 94 1.82 -4.14 -4.01
C THR A 94 0.53 -4.73 -4.57
N SER A 95 0.21 -4.46 -5.83
CA SER A 95 -0.98 -5.04 -6.46
C SER A 95 -0.89 -6.56 -6.51
N ALA A 96 -2.02 -7.23 -6.28
CA ALA A 96 -2.10 -8.69 -6.26
C ALA A 96 -2.24 -9.22 -7.68
N ASN A 97 -1.11 -9.36 -8.34
CA ASN A 97 -1.02 -9.94 -9.68
C ASN A 97 0.40 -10.43 -9.91
N GLU A 98 0.56 -11.35 -10.83
CA GLU A 98 1.87 -11.62 -11.41
C GLU A 98 2.34 -10.36 -12.15
N ALA A 99 3.64 -10.05 -12.11
CA ALA A 99 4.17 -8.84 -12.72
C ALA A 99 3.68 -8.68 -14.17
N SER A 100 3.15 -7.49 -14.48
CA SER A 100 2.63 -7.13 -15.81
C SER A 100 1.41 -7.90 -16.28
N LYS A 101 0.75 -8.67 -15.41
CA LYS A 101 -0.47 -9.43 -15.71
C LYS A 101 -1.65 -8.92 -14.90
N LYS A 102 -2.85 -9.33 -15.28
CA LYS A 102 -4.07 -9.05 -14.54
C LYS A 102 -4.16 -9.92 -13.28
N PHE A 103 -5.04 -9.55 -12.37
CA PHE A 103 -5.33 -10.35 -11.19
C PHE A 103 -5.79 -11.74 -11.59
N ASP A 104 -5.08 -12.76 -11.07
CA ASP A 104 -5.43 -14.17 -11.18
C ASP A 104 -5.54 -14.74 -9.78
N ARG A 105 -6.75 -15.09 -9.38
CA ARG A 105 -7.02 -15.55 -8.02
C ARG A 105 -6.21 -16.80 -7.65
N VAL A 106 -6.11 -17.75 -8.57
CA VAL A 106 -5.36 -19.01 -8.33
C VAL A 106 -3.89 -18.71 -8.04
N PHE A 107 -3.27 -17.89 -8.90
CA PHE A 107 -1.88 -17.46 -8.69
C PHE A 107 -1.69 -16.77 -7.33
N CYS A 108 -2.57 -15.83 -7.01
CA CYS A 108 -2.47 -15.04 -5.79
C CYS A 108 -2.68 -15.89 -4.53
N GLU A 109 -3.64 -16.79 -4.53
CA GLU A 109 -3.88 -17.68 -3.40
C GLU A 109 -2.72 -18.62 -3.13
N GLU A 110 -2.05 -19.10 -4.17
CA GLU A 110 -0.87 -19.96 -4.03
C GLU A 110 0.33 -19.24 -3.39
N LYS A 111 0.39 -17.90 -3.54
CA LYS A 111 1.52 -17.08 -3.05
C LYS A 111 1.29 -16.49 -1.67
N THR A 112 0.12 -16.64 -1.10
CA THR A 112 -0.25 -16.00 0.17
C THR A 112 -0.46 -16.99 1.30
N ASP A 113 -0.25 -16.51 2.51
CA ASP A 113 -0.48 -17.29 3.73
C ASP A 113 -1.87 -17.04 4.31
N ILE A 114 -2.41 -15.83 4.11
CA ILE A 114 -3.68 -15.39 4.67
C ILE A 114 -4.49 -14.70 3.59
N ILE A 115 -5.77 -15.04 3.49
CA ILE A 115 -6.71 -14.37 2.58
C ILE A 115 -7.78 -13.71 3.43
N ILE A 116 -7.97 -12.41 3.23
CA ILE A 116 -9.03 -11.63 3.87
C ILE A 116 -9.97 -11.17 2.77
N GLU A 117 -11.22 -11.62 2.84
CA GLU A 117 -12.23 -11.32 1.83
C GLU A 117 -13.55 -10.98 2.51
N ASP A 118 -14.22 -9.94 2.03
CA ASP A 118 -15.54 -9.54 2.49
C ASP A 118 -16.62 -9.82 1.44
N LYS A 119 -17.79 -9.23 1.62
CA LYS A 119 -18.95 -9.43 0.75
C LYS A 119 -18.73 -8.94 -0.69
N GLU A 120 -17.83 -7.99 -0.89
CA GLU A 120 -17.57 -7.39 -2.19
C GLU A 120 -16.59 -8.19 -3.04
N LEU A 121 -15.99 -9.24 -2.47
CA LEU A 121 -14.98 -10.07 -3.10
C LEU A 121 -13.71 -9.31 -3.48
N LEU A 122 -12.68 -10.06 -3.88
CA LEU A 122 -11.42 -9.48 -4.32
C LEU A 122 -11.54 -9.06 -5.80
N HIS A 123 -11.15 -7.83 -6.12
CA HIS A 123 -11.23 -7.31 -7.48
C HIS A 123 -10.16 -6.28 -7.77
N GLU A 124 -9.80 -6.13 -9.03
CA GLU A 124 -8.94 -5.06 -9.48
C GLU A 124 -9.67 -3.72 -9.44
N GLY A 125 -8.93 -2.65 -9.09
CA GLY A 125 -9.41 -1.30 -9.13
C GLY A 125 -8.36 -0.38 -9.74
N LEU A 126 -8.66 0.91 -9.80
CA LEU A 126 -7.70 1.91 -10.25
C LEU A 126 -6.57 2.05 -9.24
N SER A 127 -5.34 2.16 -9.72
CA SER A 127 -4.21 2.44 -8.86
C SER A 127 -4.34 3.81 -8.20
N SER A 128 -3.66 3.99 -7.06
CA SER A 128 -3.66 5.25 -6.33
C SER A 128 -3.13 6.40 -7.17
N SER A 129 -3.61 7.61 -6.91
CA SER A 129 -2.94 8.82 -7.38
C SER A 129 -1.56 8.90 -6.76
N LEU A 130 -0.59 9.42 -7.49
CA LEU A 130 0.80 9.49 -7.04
C LEU A 130 1.24 10.94 -7.01
N LEU A 131 1.49 11.48 -5.81
CA LEU A 131 1.87 12.87 -5.60
C LEU A 131 3.25 12.96 -4.95
N LYS A 132 4.15 13.67 -5.60
CA LYS A 132 5.43 14.05 -4.98
C LYS A 132 5.25 15.41 -4.32
N ILE A 133 5.56 15.50 -3.04
CA ILE A 133 5.33 16.70 -2.24
C ILE A 133 6.60 17.15 -1.52
N ASN A 134 6.71 18.46 -1.36
CA ASN A 134 7.69 19.10 -0.48
C ASN A 134 7.03 20.30 0.22
N ALA A 135 7.79 21.08 0.97
CA ALA A 135 7.24 22.20 1.74
C ALA A 135 6.53 23.26 0.88
N LYS A 136 6.87 23.37 -0.40
CA LYS A 136 6.39 24.43 -1.30
C LYS A 136 5.49 23.92 -2.41
N LYS A 137 5.65 22.70 -2.87
CA LYS A 137 5.01 22.20 -4.10
C LYS A 137 4.39 20.81 -3.94
N THR A 138 3.35 20.59 -4.75
CA THR A 138 2.78 19.28 -5.01
C THR A 138 2.90 19.00 -6.50
N ARG A 139 3.48 17.86 -6.87
CA ARG A 139 3.59 17.44 -8.26
C ARG A 139 2.87 16.12 -8.44
N LYS A 140 1.89 16.11 -9.35
CA LYS A 140 1.16 14.88 -9.70
C LYS A 140 1.99 14.06 -10.69
N LEU A 141 2.29 12.80 -10.34
CA LEU A 141 3.01 11.86 -11.20
C LEU A 141 2.08 10.85 -11.85
N ARG A 142 0.90 10.61 -11.24
CA ARG A 142 -0.09 9.66 -11.76
C ARG A 142 -1.48 10.01 -11.28
#